data_0c0f6e941b9da839ffd7e1ef52d35623
#
_entry.id   0c0f6e941b9da839ffd7e1ef52d35623
#
_cell.length_a   1.000
_cell.length_b   1.000
_cell.length_c   1.000
_cell.angle_alpha   90.00
_cell.angle_beta   90.00
_cell.angle_gamma   90.00
#
_symmetry.space_group_name_H-M   'P 1'
#
loop_
_entity.id
_entity.type
_entity.pdbx_description
1 polymer ?
#
loop_
_entity_poly.entity_id
_entity_poly.type
_entity_poly.pdbx_seq_one_letter_code
_entity_poly.pdbx_strand_id
1 'polypeptide(L)'
;MKKFCSLIMFIWCMVFSCQNAFTATVQPVSEVYIQKYLTSVAAASCLGVYLPENSMEFDYLRSYGWQIAPQMQRNGKVEANFAVAENYFPDVQKRLYLVTFRGSASGTDWKLNFKTERVNYGGKTLEEMQAIASDKLDKTLPAVHSGFNSYVDTVLRTAVIDEKGQLRGIFANVKNDPDAYLLLTGHSLGGAVATLLGERLASLGLPKEKFRVITFGAPAIGNEAFAAAYGDKIKLVRITNTADPVPGSLQTFFGGYKQFGEHVKYSLPSKVGSVQHDMAMYFDYSISEYYRERDRQLSLDRLQPALDRKITKEPVVAVWLQASQGLQKLAYVTDIKRFMIDEYRKMLPSYIIMGKNMSKDAYRAEDLLELSKREGADYMLICGLDGNQPPNEKYWYLTLEQALFDSSGHMLSMGSFGRKVAPAVGNIQAAGENLWQARKDLSAQLPFILTQHEPALAK
;
A
#
# COMPACT_ATOMS: atom_id res chain seq x y z
N MET A 1 -17.66 -10.91 19.70
CA MET A 1 -16.30 -11.32 19.29
C MET A 1 -16.27 -12.45 18.26
N LYS A 2 -17.00 -13.58 18.44
CA LYS A 2 -16.97 -14.73 17.49
C LYS A 2 -17.51 -14.43 16.08
N LYS A 3 -18.45 -13.52 15.89
CA LYS A 3 -19.06 -13.21 14.56
C LYS A 3 -18.23 -12.26 13.70
N PHE A 4 -17.32 -11.49 14.28
CA PHE A 4 -16.53 -10.49 13.54
C PHE A 4 -15.22 -11.07 13.00
N CYS A 5 -14.59 -12.01 13.70
CA CYS A 5 -13.48 -12.81 13.15
C CYS A 5 -13.91 -13.58 11.88
N SER A 6 -15.19 -14.00 11.84
CA SER A 6 -15.79 -14.68 10.67
C SER A 6 -15.82 -13.79 9.41
N LEU A 7 -16.00 -12.48 9.56
CA LEU A 7 -16.22 -11.57 8.43
C LEU A 7 -14.94 -11.31 7.62
N ILE A 8 -13.83 -11.06 8.31
CA ILE A 8 -12.52 -10.86 7.65
C ILE A 8 -11.95 -12.19 7.12
N MET A 9 -12.26 -13.28 7.80
CA MET A 9 -11.83 -14.62 7.42
C MET A 9 -12.46 -15.11 6.11
N PHE A 10 -13.70 -14.67 5.79
CA PHE A 10 -14.41 -15.09 4.57
C PHE A 10 -13.89 -14.43 3.28
N ILE A 11 -13.38 -13.22 3.35
CA ILE A 11 -12.87 -12.49 2.16
C ILE A 11 -11.72 -13.24 1.47
N TRP A 12 -10.99 -14.10 2.20
CA TRP A 12 -9.75 -14.70 1.72
C TRP A 12 -9.84 -16.17 1.31
N CYS A 13 -10.81 -16.91 1.79
CA CYS A 13 -10.90 -18.32 1.41
C CYS A 13 -11.26 -18.57 -0.07
N MET A 14 -11.74 -17.56 -0.80
CA MET A 14 -12.27 -17.78 -2.14
C MET A 14 -11.53 -17.09 -3.30
N VAL A 15 -10.58 -16.21 -3.04
CA VAL A 15 -9.80 -15.60 -4.14
C VAL A 15 -8.91 -16.62 -4.87
N PHE A 16 -8.77 -17.85 -4.31
CA PHE A 16 -7.87 -18.86 -4.85
C PHE A 16 -8.52 -20.22 -5.16
N SER A 17 -9.83 -20.38 -5.05
CA SER A 17 -10.45 -21.66 -5.37
C SER A 17 -11.35 -21.60 -6.60
N CYS A 18 -10.76 -21.45 -7.75
CA CYS A 18 -11.31 -21.94 -9.00
C CYS A 18 -10.29 -22.83 -9.69
N GLN A 19 -10.26 -24.09 -9.36
CA GLN A 19 -10.32 -25.26 -10.24
C GLN A 19 -9.88 -26.55 -9.51
N ASN A 20 -10.83 -27.49 -9.50
CA ASN A 20 -10.67 -28.94 -9.29
C ASN A 20 -10.58 -29.48 -7.85
N ALA A 21 -11.70 -29.99 -7.43
CA ALA A 21 -12.00 -31.20 -6.65
C ALA A 21 -10.80 -31.94 -6.00
N PHE A 22 -10.47 -31.49 -4.80
CA PHE A 22 -10.14 -32.36 -3.67
C PHE A 22 -10.57 -31.59 -2.42
N THR A 23 -11.53 -32.13 -1.68
CA THR A 23 -12.03 -31.55 -0.43
C THR A 23 -11.04 -31.71 0.71
N ALA A 24 -9.87 -31.13 0.60
CA ALA A 24 -9.09 -30.77 1.77
C ALA A 24 -9.72 -29.46 2.27
N THR A 25 -10.29 -29.44 3.45
CA THR A 25 -10.75 -28.22 4.13
C THR A 25 -9.53 -27.35 4.37
N VAL A 26 -9.27 -26.43 3.43
CA VAL A 26 -8.17 -25.47 3.57
C VAL A 26 -8.44 -24.67 4.85
N GLN A 27 -7.54 -24.77 5.81
CA GLN A 27 -7.64 -24.01 7.05
C GLN A 27 -7.64 -22.50 6.70
N PRO A 28 -8.49 -21.71 7.34
CA PRO A 28 -8.56 -20.27 7.04
C PRO A 28 -7.22 -19.59 7.28
N VAL A 29 -6.87 -18.65 6.43
CA VAL A 29 -5.67 -17.81 6.62
C VAL A 29 -5.74 -17.06 7.93
N SER A 30 -4.57 -16.79 8.52
CA SER A 30 -4.50 -16.12 9.82
C SER A 30 -4.95 -14.66 9.74
N GLU A 31 -5.46 -14.12 10.84
CA GLU A 31 -5.76 -12.70 10.97
C GLU A 31 -4.51 -11.84 10.76
N VAL A 32 -3.34 -12.34 11.17
CA VAL A 32 -2.04 -11.68 10.95
C VAL A 32 -1.77 -11.50 9.46
N TYR A 33 -2.04 -12.53 8.64
CA TYR A 33 -1.87 -12.42 7.19
C TYR A 33 -2.75 -11.35 6.57
N ILE A 34 -4.02 -11.31 6.97
CA ILE A 34 -4.96 -10.29 6.52
C ILE A 34 -4.45 -8.89 6.93
N GLN A 35 -3.97 -8.75 8.17
CA GLN A 35 -3.43 -7.48 8.64
C GLN A 35 -2.19 -7.05 7.85
N LYS A 36 -1.26 -7.97 7.54
CA LYS A 36 -0.07 -7.67 6.72
C LYS A 36 -0.45 -7.28 5.29
N TYR A 37 -1.43 -7.95 4.68
CA TYR A 37 -1.97 -7.56 3.38
C TYR A 37 -2.57 -6.15 3.42
N LEU A 38 -3.48 -5.86 4.33
CA LEU A 38 -4.09 -4.53 4.47
C LEU A 38 -3.03 -3.46 4.73
N THR A 39 -1.98 -3.80 5.47
CA THR A 39 -0.85 -2.89 5.74
C THR A 39 -0.05 -2.62 4.46
N SER A 40 0.20 -3.63 3.61
CA SER A 40 0.90 -3.44 2.34
C SER A 40 0.11 -2.59 1.35
N VAL A 41 -1.21 -2.79 1.27
CA VAL A 41 -2.14 -1.96 0.49
C VAL A 41 -2.15 -0.52 0.99
N ALA A 42 -2.27 -0.32 2.31
CA ALA A 42 -2.21 0.99 2.95
C ALA A 42 -0.89 1.69 2.66
N ALA A 43 0.25 0.97 2.74
CA ALA A 43 1.57 1.54 2.47
C ALA A 43 1.73 1.96 0.99
N ALA A 44 1.29 1.13 0.04
CA ALA A 44 1.32 1.47 -1.38
C ALA A 44 0.47 2.72 -1.67
N SER A 45 -0.73 2.79 -1.10
CA SER A 45 -1.61 3.95 -1.26
C SER A 45 -1.03 5.21 -0.61
N CYS A 46 -0.42 5.09 0.59
CA CYS A 46 0.25 6.22 1.26
C CYS A 46 1.44 6.76 0.46
N LEU A 47 2.17 5.91 -0.24
CA LEU A 47 3.26 6.35 -1.11
C LEU A 47 2.68 6.97 -2.38
N GLY A 48 1.69 6.32 -3.01
CA GLY A 48 1.06 6.78 -4.25
C GLY A 48 0.41 8.16 -4.15
N VAL A 49 -0.20 8.51 -3.01
CA VAL A 49 -0.88 9.82 -2.84
C VAL A 49 0.07 11.02 -2.87
N TYR A 50 1.39 10.81 -2.76
CA TYR A 50 2.41 11.86 -2.97
C TYR A 50 2.83 12.03 -4.43
N LEU A 51 2.47 11.09 -5.30
CA LEU A 51 2.92 10.93 -6.66
C LEU A 51 1.79 11.22 -7.66
N PRO A 52 2.08 11.36 -8.94
CA PRO A 52 1.05 11.46 -9.97
C PRO A 52 0.10 10.26 -9.99
N GLU A 53 -1.12 10.45 -10.46
CA GLU A 53 -2.16 9.40 -10.52
C GLU A 53 -1.73 8.17 -11.32
N ASN A 54 -0.88 8.36 -12.32
CA ASN A 54 -0.31 7.29 -13.15
C ASN A 54 1.01 6.74 -12.59
N SER A 55 1.25 6.85 -11.29
CA SER A 55 2.45 6.29 -10.64
C SER A 55 2.40 4.76 -10.55
N MET A 56 3.58 4.16 -10.40
CA MET A 56 3.74 2.71 -10.20
C MET A 56 2.94 2.21 -8.99
N GLU A 57 2.90 2.97 -7.91
CA GLU A 57 2.23 2.59 -6.66
C GLU A 57 0.72 2.46 -6.83
N PHE A 58 0.11 3.36 -7.57
CA PHE A 58 -1.30 3.24 -7.91
C PHE A 58 -1.55 2.16 -8.96
N ASP A 59 -0.65 1.97 -9.90
CA ASP A 59 -0.73 0.87 -10.86
C ASP A 59 -0.60 -0.50 -10.17
N TYR A 60 0.30 -0.60 -9.19
CA TYR A 60 0.39 -1.77 -8.31
C TYR A 60 -0.94 -2.09 -7.63
N LEU A 61 -1.63 -1.10 -7.07
CA LEU A 61 -2.95 -1.31 -6.47
C LEU A 61 -4.01 -1.69 -7.52
N ARG A 62 -4.02 -1.03 -8.67
CA ARG A 62 -4.92 -1.37 -9.79
C ARG A 62 -4.73 -2.81 -10.26
N SER A 63 -3.50 -3.32 -10.27
CA SER A 63 -3.18 -4.71 -10.62
C SER A 63 -3.79 -5.74 -9.64
N TYR A 64 -4.19 -5.31 -8.43
CA TYR A 64 -4.96 -6.08 -7.46
C TYR A 64 -6.47 -5.79 -7.50
N GLY A 65 -6.95 -5.10 -8.53
CA GLY A 65 -8.37 -4.81 -8.71
C GLY A 65 -8.88 -3.55 -8.00
N TRP A 66 -8.01 -2.71 -7.42
CA TRP A 66 -8.42 -1.46 -6.81
C TRP A 66 -8.75 -0.40 -7.86
N GLN A 67 -9.92 0.20 -7.75
CA GLN A 67 -10.30 1.40 -8.47
C GLN A 67 -9.94 2.60 -7.61
N ILE A 68 -9.10 3.51 -8.13
CA ILE A 68 -8.52 4.60 -7.35
C ILE A 68 -8.87 5.94 -7.97
N ALA A 69 -9.36 6.86 -7.15
CA ALA A 69 -9.70 8.22 -7.53
C ALA A 69 -9.01 9.22 -6.58
N PRO A 70 -7.97 9.93 -7.02
CA PRO A 70 -7.41 11.05 -6.28
C PRO A 70 -8.44 12.16 -6.10
N GLN A 71 -8.44 12.79 -4.93
CA GLN A 71 -9.36 13.84 -4.55
C GLN A 71 -8.60 15.05 -3.99
N MET A 72 -9.04 16.22 -4.35
CA MET A 72 -8.59 17.47 -3.73
C MET A 72 -9.82 18.27 -3.29
N GLN A 73 -9.88 18.59 -2.02
CA GLN A 73 -10.98 19.37 -1.43
C GLN A 73 -10.43 20.65 -0.81
N ARG A 74 -11.19 21.71 -0.86
CA ARG A 74 -10.77 22.99 -0.32
C ARG A 74 -11.89 23.64 0.50
N ASN A 75 -11.53 24.17 1.66
CA ASN A 75 -12.40 25.00 2.48
C ASN A 75 -11.58 26.20 2.98
N GLY A 76 -11.87 27.37 2.44
CA GLY A 76 -11.10 28.58 2.69
C GLY A 76 -9.63 28.39 2.28
N LYS A 77 -8.72 28.52 3.25
CA LYS A 77 -7.26 28.35 3.05
C LYS A 77 -6.78 26.91 3.25
N VAL A 78 -7.65 26.01 3.73
CA VAL A 78 -7.30 24.63 4.01
C VAL A 78 -7.53 23.79 2.76
N GLU A 79 -6.50 23.12 2.30
CA GLU A 79 -6.54 22.18 1.20
C GLU A 79 -6.32 20.76 1.74
N ALA A 80 -7.21 19.86 1.39
CA ALA A 80 -7.18 18.46 1.77
C ALA A 80 -6.97 17.58 0.52
N ASN A 81 -5.81 16.94 0.45
CA ASN A 81 -5.45 16.02 -0.63
C ASN A 81 -5.52 14.58 -0.12
N PHE A 82 -6.33 13.76 -0.76
CA PHE A 82 -6.50 12.34 -0.40
C PHE A 82 -6.88 11.52 -1.63
N ALA A 83 -6.78 10.21 -1.53
CA ALA A 83 -7.28 9.29 -2.54
C ALA A 83 -8.36 8.41 -1.93
N VAL A 84 -9.38 8.12 -2.72
CA VAL A 84 -10.41 7.13 -2.41
C VAL A 84 -10.21 5.95 -3.35
N ALA A 85 -10.21 4.74 -2.81
CA ALA A 85 -10.14 3.54 -3.61
C ALA A 85 -11.20 2.54 -3.16
N GLU A 86 -11.67 1.74 -4.10
CA GLU A 86 -12.56 0.63 -3.79
C GLU A 86 -12.12 -0.64 -4.52
N ASN A 87 -12.41 -1.77 -3.90
CA ASN A 87 -12.26 -3.07 -4.48
C ASN A 87 -13.45 -3.93 -4.09
N TYR A 88 -13.99 -4.67 -5.05
CA TYR A 88 -15.10 -5.59 -4.83
C TYR A 88 -14.66 -7.02 -5.09
N PHE A 89 -14.92 -7.88 -4.12
CA PHE A 89 -14.61 -9.30 -4.17
C PHE A 89 -15.89 -10.10 -4.41
N PRO A 90 -16.25 -10.38 -5.69
CA PRO A 90 -17.55 -10.96 -6.05
C PRO A 90 -17.78 -12.35 -5.45
N ASP A 91 -16.74 -13.18 -5.34
CA ASP A 91 -16.85 -14.55 -4.81
C ASP A 91 -17.33 -14.59 -3.35
N VAL A 92 -17.12 -13.52 -2.60
CA VAL A 92 -17.52 -13.37 -1.19
C VAL A 92 -18.50 -12.23 -0.99
N GLN A 93 -18.86 -11.52 -2.05
CA GLN A 93 -19.75 -10.36 -2.02
C GLN A 93 -19.29 -9.29 -1.00
N LYS A 94 -17.98 -9.04 -0.91
CA LYS A 94 -17.40 -8.04 0.01
C LYS A 94 -16.85 -6.85 -0.76
N ARG A 95 -17.14 -5.67 -0.22
CA ARG A 95 -16.63 -4.39 -0.72
C ARG A 95 -15.71 -3.74 0.30
N LEU A 96 -14.49 -3.43 -0.12
CA LEU A 96 -13.50 -2.76 0.69
C LEU A 96 -13.24 -1.37 0.14
N TYR A 97 -13.45 -0.35 0.96
CA TYR A 97 -13.11 1.03 0.67
C TYR A 97 -11.80 1.40 1.36
N LEU A 98 -10.99 2.18 0.69
CA LEU A 98 -9.73 2.72 1.20
C LEU A 98 -9.75 4.24 1.04
N VAL A 99 -9.47 4.97 2.11
CA VAL A 99 -9.25 6.42 2.07
C VAL A 99 -7.88 6.72 2.60
N THR A 100 -7.05 7.34 1.77
CA THR A 100 -5.64 7.63 2.06
C THR A 100 -5.40 9.13 2.05
N PHE A 101 -4.94 9.68 3.16
CA PHE A 101 -4.65 11.10 3.30
C PHE A 101 -3.18 11.38 3.03
N ARG A 102 -2.94 12.40 2.18
CA ARG A 102 -1.59 12.90 1.92
C ARG A 102 -1.07 13.67 3.12
N GLY A 103 0.18 13.41 3.49
CA GLY A 103 0.91 14.21 4.47
C GLY A 103 1.47 15.51 3.86
N SER A 104 2.36 16.19 4.60
CA SER A 104 3.05 17.38 4.10
C SER A 104 3.93 17.05 2.89
N ALA A 105 3.97 17.95 1.90
CA ALA A 105 4.68 17.73 0.65
C ALA A 105 6.21 17.72 0.84
N SER A 106 6.74 18.37 1.87
CA SER A 106 8.17 18.32 2.20
C SER A 106 8.38 18.01 3.69
N GLY A 107 9.38 17.18 3.98
CA GLY A 107 9.78 16.86 5.36
C GLY A 107 10.33 18.06 6.15
N THR A 108 10.63 19.17 5.48
CA THR A 108 11.07 20.44 6.09
C THR A 108 9.90 21.34 6.44
N ASP A 109 8.81 21.31 5.69
CA ASP A 109 7.65 22.20 5.92
C ASP A 109 6.94 21.90 7.24
N TRP A 110 6.99 20.67 7.71
CA TRP A 110 6.38 20.33 8.99
C TRP A 110 7.13 20.97 10.18
N LYS A 111 8.46 21.13 10.11
CA LYS A 111 9.24 21.79 11.16
C LYS A 111 8.96 23.29 11.28
N LEU A 112 8.61 23.92 10.16
CA LEU A 112 8.40 25.38 10.09
C LEU A 112 6.94 25.79 10.28
N ASN A 113 5.97 24.93 9.93
CA ASN A 113 4.54 25.27 9.89
C ASN A 113 3.69 24.60 10.98
N PHE A 114 4.28 23.79 11.87
CA PHE A 114 3.55 23.17 12.96
C PHE A 114 3.21 24.19 14.04
N LYS A 115 2.11 24.92 13.83
CA LYS A 115 1.43 25.59 14.94
C LYS A 115 0.94 24.49 15.88
N THR A 116 1.50 24.43 17.08
CA THR A 116 1.20 23.41 18.09
C THR A 116 -0.06 23.74 18.91
N GLU A 117 -0.84 24.69 18.43
CA GLU A 117 -2.09 25.11 19.04
C GLU A 117 -3.08 23.96 19.06
N ARG A 118 -3.73 23.80 20.18
CA ARG A 118 -4.80 22.82 20.37
C ARG A 118 -6.15 23.55 20.44
N VAL A 119 -7.18 22.83 20.02
CA VAL A 119 -8.57 23.22 20.19
C VAL A 119 -9.30 22.18 21.00
N ASN A 120 -10.33 22.56 21.74
CA ASN A 120 -11.19 21.62 22.42
C ASN A 120 -11.85 20.68 21.42
N TYR A 121 -12.11 19.44 21.84
CA TYR A 121 -12.62 18.40 20.96
C TYR A 121 -13.85 17.72 21.55
N GLY A 122 -14.91 17.60 20.75
CA GLY A 122 -16.16 16.96 21.13
C GLY A 122 -17.22 17.21 20.06
N GLY A 123 -18.48 17.02 20.43
CA GLY A 123 -19.65 17.24 19.58
C GLY A 123 -20.03 16.01 18.74
N LYS A 124 -21.31 15.94 18.38
CA LYS A 124 -21.90 14.91 17.52
C LYS A 124 -22.42 15.48 16.21
N THR A 125 -22.68 16.77 16.16
CA THR A 125 -23.02 17.49 14.90
C THR A 125 -21.89 18.43 14.53
N LEU A 126 -21.89 18.89 13.28
CA LEU A 126 -20.86 19.78 12.78
C LEU A 126 -20.86 21.12 13.53
N GLU A 127 -22.05 21.63 13.85
CA GLU A 127 -22.23 22.87 14.61
C GLU A 127 -21.67 22.75 16.02
N GLU A 128 -21.98 21.65 16.72
CA GLU A 128 -21.42 21.36 18.04
C GLU A 128 -19.90 21.23 18.01
N MET A 129 -19.36 20.50 17.00
CA MET A 129 -17.92 20.34 16.82
C MET A 129 -17.20 21.67 16.65
N GLN A 130 -17.80 22.60 15.88
CA GLN A 130 -17.24 23.93 15.65
C GLN A 130 -17.36 24.83 16.88
N ALA A 131 -18.51 24.84 17.53
CA ALA A 131 -18.72 25.62 18.76
C ALA A 131 -17.67 25.22 19.81
N ILE A 132 -17.51 23.90 20.07
CA ILE A 132 -16.53 23.38 21.02
C ILE A 132 -15.10 23.73 20.63
N ALA A 133 -14.75 23.64 19.34
CA ALA A 133 -13.40 23.97 18.88
C ALA A 133 -13.10 25.49 18.92
N SER A 134 -14.14 26.33 18.92
CA SER A 134 -14.02 27.79 19.01
C SER A 134 -13.93 28.31 20.45
N ASP A 135 -14.31 27.49 21.42
CA ASP A 135 -14.24 27.87 22.83
C ASP A 135 -12.80 28.01 23.31
N LYS A 136 -12.61 28.79 24.37
CA LYS A 136 -11.32 28.92 25.03
C LYS A 136 -10.80 27.54 25.43
N LEU A 137 -9.55 27.25 25.04
CA LEU A 137 -8.93 25.97 25.34
C LEU A 137 -8.93 25.65 26.85
N ASP A 138 -9.56 24.55 27.22
CA ASP A 138 -9.48 23.95 28.54
C ASP A 138 -8.55 22.74 28.48
N LYS A 139 -7.43 22.82 29.20
CA LYS A 139 -6.40 21.75 29.21
C LYS A 139 -6.86 20.45 29.88
N THR A 140 -7.95 20.48 30.65
CA THR A 140 -8.53 19.33 31.33
C THR A 140 -9.50 18.55 30.45
N LEU A 141 -10.03 19.18 29.40
CA LEU A 141 -10.93 18.57 28.43
C LEU A 141 -10.16 17.92 27.26
N PRO A 142 -10.81 16.99 26.54
CA PRO A 142 -10.28 16.48 25.30
C PRO A 142 -9.93 17.61 24.32
N ALA A 143 -8.70 17.60 23.84
CA ALA A 143 -8.21 18.61 22.93
C ALA A 143 -7.31 17.98 21.85
N VAL A 144 -7.36 18.50 20.64
CA VAL A 144 -6.60 18.02 19.48
C VAL A 144 -5.83 19.16 18.81
N HIS A 145 -4.86 18.81 17.99
CA HIS A 145 -4.10 19.78 17.19
C HIS A 145 -5.02 20.54 16.24
N SER A 146 -4.97 21.86 16.27
CA SER A 146 -5.88 22.74 15.51
C SER A 146 -5.78 22.52 14.00
N GLY A 147 -4.58 22.34 13.45
CA GLY A 147 -4.35 22.10 12.03
C GLY A 147 -4.94 20.76 11.56
N PHE A 148 -4.81 19.69 12.36
CA PHE A 148 -5.43 18.40 12.03
C PHE A 148 -6.96 18.50 12.07
N ASN A 149 -7.49 19.20 13.08
CA ASN A 149 -8.93 19.41 13.19
C ASN A 149 -9.49 20.19 11.98
N SER A 150 -8.80 21.25 11.55
CA SER A 150 -9.20 22.04 10.37
C SER A 150 -9.17 21.25 9.07
N TYR A 151 -8.17 20.36 8.92
CA TYR A 151 -8.10 19.46 7.77
C TYR A 151 -9.29 18.48 7.78
N VAL A 152 -9.53 17.82 8.90
CA VAL A 152 -10.66 16.87 9.04
C VAL A 152 -12.00 17.58 8.89
N ASP A 153 -12.18 18.79 9.42
CA ASP A 153 -13.40 19.59 9.22
C ASP A 153 -13.65 19.85 7.72
N THR A 154 -12.59 20.16 6.95
CA THR A 154 -12.70 20.31 5.49
C THR A 154 -13.20 19.03 4.84
N VAL A 155 -12.60 17.89 5.16
CA VAL A 155 -12.99 16.57 4.60
C VAL A 155 -14.42 16.19 5.01
N LEU A 156 -14.79 16.42 6.28
CA LEU A 156 -16.15 16.16 6.78
C LEU A 156 -17.19 16.89 5.92
N ARG A 157 -17.04 18.20 5.76
CA ARG A 157 -18.01 19.06 5.01
C ARG A 157 -18.07 18.73 3.55
N THR A 158 -16.93 18.45 2.94
CA THR A 158 -16.84 18.36 1.47
C THR A 158 -17.00 16.94 0.94
N ALA A 159 -16.78 15.90 1.76
CA ALA A 159 -16.77 14.52 1.29
C ALA A 159 -17.53 13.52 2.16
N VAL A 160 -17.68 13.75 3.47
CA VAL A 160 -18.13 12.73 4.42
C VAL A 160 -19.61 12.85 4.79
N ILE A 161 -20.09 14.07 5.03
CA ILE A 161 -21.47 14.34 5.46
C ILE A 161 -22.23 15.19 4.44
N ASP A 162 -23.53 15.04 4.41
CA ASP A 162 -24.45 15.90 3.66
C ASP A 162 -24.84 17.16 4.47
N GLU A 163 -25.72 17.98 3.91
CA GLU A 163 -26.22 19.22 4.52
C GLU A 163 -27.01 18.97 5.83
N LYS A 164 -27.50 17.75 6.04
CA LYS A 164 -28.19 17.32 7.27
C LYS A 164 -27.26 16.69 8.28
N GLY A 165 -25.95 16.68 8.03
CA GLY A 165 -24.93 16.05 8.90
C GLY A 165 -24.92 14.53 8.86
N GLN A 166 -25.58 13.90 7.88
CA GLN A 166 -25.60 12.43 7.73
C GLN A 166 -24.43 11.96 6.86
N LEU A 167 -23.92 10.79 7.14
CA LEU A 167 -22.88 10.15 6.32
C LEU A 167 -23.36 9.97 4.88
N ARG A 168 -22.53 10.32 3.91
CA ARG A 168 -22.82 10.19 2.47
C ARG A 168 -21.78 9.36 1.73
N GLY A 169 -22.08 9.02 0.47
CA GLY A 169 -21.18 8.29 -0.41
C GLY A 169 -20.69 6.97 0.20
N ILE A 170 -19.39 6.70 0.09
CA ILE A 170 -18.78 5.47 0.61
C ILE A 170 -18.98 5.30 2.12
N PHE A 171 -19.04 6.38 2.89
CA PHE A 171 -19.22 6.33 4.35
C PHE A 171 -20.64 5.89 4.74
N ALA A 172 -21.65 6.32 3.97
CA ALA A 172 -23.01 5.82 4.11
C ALA A 172 -23.12 4.35 3.68
N ASN A 173 -22.44 3.98 2.58
CA ASN A 173 -22.38 2.59 2.12
C ASN A 173 -21.80 1.68 3.20
N VAL A 174 -20.65 2.04 3.79
CA VAL A 174 -20.01 1.26 4.86
C VAL A 174 -20.93 1.11 6.08
N LYS A 175 -21.68 2.17 6.43
CA LYS A 175 -22.60 2.13 7.57
C LYS A 175 -23.77 1.17 7.33
N ASN A 176 -24.35 1.21 6.13
CA ASN A 176 -25.61 0.56 5.81
C ASN A 176 -25.45 -0.85 5.21
N ASP A 177 -24.34 -1.11 4.51
CA ASP A 177 -24.07 -2.40 3.90
C ASP A 177 -23.28 -3.29 4.87
N PRO A 178 -23.83 -4.46 5.31
CA PRO A 178 -23.15 -5.39 6.21
C PRO A 178 -21.83 -5.91 5.62
N ASP A 179 -21.72 -5.94 4.30
CA ASP A 179 -20.59 -6.51 3.59
C ASP A 179 -19.53 -5.47 3.18
N ALA A 180 -19.76 -4.20 3.49
CA ALA A 180 -18.79 -3.13 3.29
C ALA A 180 -17.88 -2.92 4.51
N TYR A 181 -16.61 -2.58 4.22
CA TYR A 181 -15.60 -2.28 5.21
C TYR A 181 -14.72 -1.10 4.76
N LEU A 182 -14.28 -0.26 5.67
CA LEU A 182 -13.47 0.92 5.38
C LEU A 182 -12.07 0.80 6.02
N LEU A 183 -11.04 1.05 5.22
CA LEU A 183 -9.67 1.25 5.66
C LEU A 183 -9.30 2.74 5.53
N LEU A 184 -8.99 3.40 6.64
CA LEU A 184 -8.43 4.74 6.67
C LEU A 184 -6.93 4.64 6.84
N THR A 185 -6.17 5.43 6.09
CA THR A 185 -4.72 5.41 6.19
C THR A 185 -4.09 6.76 5.86
N GLY A 186 -2.84 6.92 6.23
CA GLY A 186 -2.03 8.07 5.91
C GLY A 186 -0.64 7.99 6.53
N HIS A 187 0.28 8.73 5.93
CA HIS A 187 1.65 8.88 6.41
C HIS A 187 1.83 10.27 7.03
N SER A 188 2.60 10.37 8.12
CA SER A 188 2.92 11.66 8.74
C SER A 188 1.64 12.41 9.15
N LEU A 189 1.49 13.68 8.73
CA LEU A 189 0.26 14.47 8.87
C LEU A 189 -0.98 13.71 8.38
N GLY A 190 -0.89 13.02 7.24
CA GLY A 190 -2.01 12.24 6.70
C GLY A 190 -2.47 11.12 7.64
N GLY A 191 -1.54 10.50 8.38
CA GLY A 191 -1.86 9.53 9.41
C GLY A 191 -2.57 10.14 10.62
N ALA A 192 -2.19 11.35 11.01
CA ALA A 192 -2.90 12.10 12.05
C ALA A 192 -4.33 12.43 11.64
N VAL A 193 -4.52 12.88 10.38
CA VAL A 193 -5.83 13.15 9.78
C VAL A 193 -6.68 11.89 9.71
N ALA A 194 -6.11 10.77 9.24
CA ALA A 194 -6.81 9.48 9.18
C ALA A 194 -7.30 9.02 10.56
N THR A 195 -6.48 9.20 11.60
CA THR A 195 -6.83 8.86 12.98
C THR A 195 -7.97 9.73 13.50
N LEU A 196 -7.88 11.04 13.29
CA LEU A 196 -8.90 11.97 13.76
C LEU A 196 -10.22 11.83 13.00
N LEU A 197 -10.17 11.56 11.68
CA LEU A 197 -11.37 11.25 10.90
C LEU A 197 -12.02 9.94 11.36
N GLY A 198 -11.23 8.91 11.67
CA GLY A 198 -11.74 7.65 12.21
C GLY A 198 -12.55 7.87 13.48
N GLU A 199 -12.08 8.73 14.37
CA GLU A 199 -12.82 9.10 15.56
C GLU A 199 -14.10 9.87 15.26
N ARG A 200 -14.04 10.85 14.35
CA ARG A 200 -15.23 11.60 13.91
C ARG A 200 -16.29 10.67 13.30
N LEU A 201 -15.88 9.70 12.48
CA LEU A 201 -16.81 8.70 11.93
C LEU A 201 -17.47 7.85 13.03
N ALA A 202 -16.71 7.43 14.04
CA ALA A 202 -17.25 6.72 15.19
C ALA A 202 -18.25 7.59 15.96
N SER A 203 -17.95 8.87 16.19
CA SER A 203 -18.84 9.83 16.84
C SER A 203 -20.11 10.12 16.02
N LEU A 204 -20.03 10.04 14.67
CA LEU A 204 -21.16 10.12 13.73
C LEU A 204 -21.93 8.79 13.59
N GLY A 205 -21.58 7.79 14.38
CA GLY A 205 -22.31 6.54 14.48
C GLY A 205 -21.88 5.49 13.44
N LEU A 206 -20.68 5.57 12.89
CA LEU A 206 -20.09 4.45 12.17
C LEU A 206 -19.51 3.44 13.16
N PRO A 207 -19.99 2.18 13.20
CA PRO A 207 -19.50 1.19 14.15
C PRO A 207 -18.01 0.91 13.95
N LYS A 208 -17.23 0.83 15.03
CA LYS A 208 -15.78 0.55 14.97
C LYS A 208 -15.42 -0.79 14.35
N GLU A 209 -16.39 -1.70 14.23
CA GLU A 209 -16.26 -2.99 13.58
C GLU A 209 -16.24 -2.88 12.05
N LYS A 210 -16.73 -1.76 11.52
CA LYS A 210 -16.87 -1.50 10.09
C LYS A 210 -15.65 -0.83 9.47
N PHE A 211 -14.68 -0.44 10.31
CA PHE A 211 -13.50 0.22 9.80
C PHE A 211 -12.25 -0.02 10.65
N ARG A 212 -11.09 0.26 10.07
CA ARG A 212 -9.79 0.25 10.73
C ARG A 212 -8.97 1.44 10.25
N VAL A 213 -8.12 1.94 11.13
CA VAL A 213 -7.14 2.98 10.81
C VAL A 213 -5.75 2.38 10.89
N ILE A 214 -4.95 2.51 9.82
CA ILE A 214 -3.54 2.12 9.78
C ILE A 214 -2.72 3.35 9.42
N THR A 215 -1.76 3.72 10.25
CA THR A 215 -0.95 4.92 10.03
C THR A 215 0.54 4.62 10.01
N PHE A 216 1.28 5.41 9.24
CA PHE A 216 2.74 5.31 9.11
C PHE A 216 3.40 6.59 9.58
N GLY A 217 4.30 6.50 10.56
CA GLY A 217 5.06 7.64 11.05
C GLY A 217 4.21 8.81 11.58
N ALA A 218 2.96 8.57 11.99
CA ALA A 218 2.04 9.62 12.39
C ALA A 218 2.37 10.20 13.77
N PRO A 219 2.31 11.53 13.95
CA PRO A 219 2.42 12.16 15.27
C PRO A 219 1.18 11.90 16.13
N ALA A 220 1.28 12.18 17.43
CA ALA A 220 0.13 12.19 18.34
C ALA A 220 -0.84 13.31 17.95
N ILE A 221 -2.15 13.05 18.04
CA ILE A 221 -3.18 13.98 17.54
C ILE A 221 -3.82 14.85 18.62
N GLY A 222 -3.80 14.41 19.87
CA GLY A 222 -4.47 15.10 20.96
C GLY A 222 -3.84 14.84 22.33
N ASN A 223 -4.42 15.43 23.35
CA ASN A 223 -3.96 15.32 24.72
C ASN A 223 -4.35 13.99 25.39
N GLU A 224 -3.96 13.80 26.65
CA GLU A 224 -4.28 12.59 27.40
C GLU A 224 -5.80 12.42 27.62
N ALA A 225 -6.53 13.52 27.86
CA ALA A 225 -7.98 13.48 27.98
C ALA A 225 -8.65 13.02 26.67
N PHE A 226 -8.14 13.43 25.52
CA PHE A 226 -8.60 12.94 24.22
C PHE A 226 -8.32 11.43 24.07
N ALA A 227 -7.10 11.00 24.35
CA ALA A 227 -6.72 9.59 24.24
C ALA A 227 -7.57 8.70 25.15
N ALA A 228 -7.85 9.14 26.38
CA ALA A 228 -8.69 8.43 27.34
C ALA A 228 -10.17 8.36 26.91
N ALA A 229 -10.72 9.45 26.36
CA ALA A 229 -12.13 9.53 25.99
C ALA A 229 -12.47 8.81 24.68
N TYR A 230 -11.51 8.76 23.74
CA TYR A 230 -11.76 8.38 22.36
C TYR A 230 -10.90 7.21 21.85
N GLY A 231 -9.82 6.86 22.55
CA GLY A 231 -8.86 5.85 22.06
C GLY A 231 -9.47 4.49 21.77
N ASP A 232 -10.46 4.05 22.55
CA ASP A 232 -11.14 2.76 22.38
C ASP A 232 -12.28 2.77 21.36
N LYS A 233 -12.63 3.95 20.81
CA LYS A 233 -13.72 4.08 19.83
C LYS A 233 -13.34 3.65 18.43
N ILE A 234 -12.04 3.53 18.15
CA ILE A 234 -11.53 3.16 16.84
C ILE A 234 -10.53 2.00 16.94
N LYS A 235 -10.40 1.23 15.88
CA LYS A 235 -9.34 0.21 15.71
C LYS A 235 -8.15 0.87 15.02
N LEU A 236 -7.22 1.40 15.80
CA LEU A 236 -6.04 2.10 15.31
C LEU A 236 -4.79 1.24 15.44
N VAL A 237 -4.08 1.05 14.32
CA VAL A 237 -2.75 0.45 14.25
C VAL A 237 -1.76 1.53 13.81
N ARG A 238 -0.82 1.87 14.67
CA ARG A 238 0.23 2.86 14.42
C ARG A 238 1.54 2.17 14.08
N ILE A 239 1.99 2.32 12.86
CA ILE A 239 3.27 1.78 12.38
C ILE A 239 4.30 2.89 12.46
N THR A 240 5.39 2.64 13.20
CA THR A 240 6.49 3.60 13.34
C THR A 240 7.83 2.92 13.11
N ASN A 241 8.76 3.64 12.51
CA ASN A 241 10.16 3.25 12.49
C ASN A 241 10.81 3.66 13.82
N THR A 242 11.65 2.80 14.39
CA THR A 242 12.34 3.09 15.65
C THR A 242 13.23 4.33 15.62
N ALA A 243 13.74 4.69 14.44
CA ALA A 243 14.58 5.88 14.22
C ALA A 243 13.82 7.08 13.67
N ASP A 244 12.50 6.97 13.42
CA ASP A 244 11.67 8.08 12.95
C ASP A 244 11.36 9.06 14.11
N PRO A 245 11.79 10.33 14.04
CA PRO A 245 11.55 11.29 15.11
C PRO A 245 10.11 11.83 15.13
N VAL A 246 9.35 11.74 14.03
CA VAL A 246 8.04 12.39 13.88
C VAL A 246 6.98 11.84 14.83
N PRO A 247 6.83 10.52 15.02
CA PRO A 247 5.81 9.98 15.94
C PRO A 247 5.91 10.49 17.37
N GLY A 248 7.13 10.78 17.83
CA GLY A 248 7.37 11.30 19.18
C GLY A 248 7.47 12.84 19.28
N SER A 249 7.48 13.53 18.15
CA SER A 249 7.86 14.95 18.10
C SER A 249 6.95 15.85 18.94
N LEU A 250 5.62 15.72 18.81
CA LEU A 250 4.68 16.56 19.56
C LEU A 250 4.72 16.27 21.07
N GLN A 251 4.96 15.03 21.46
CA GLN A 251 5.10 14.65 22.87
C GLN A 251 6.39 15.20 23.48
N THR A 252 7.50 15.05 22.74
CA THR A 252 8.84 15.37 23.24
C THR A 252 9.11 16.88 23.27
N PHE A 253 8.74 17.60 22.20
CA PHE A 253 9.11 19.01 22.05
C PHE A 253 8.07 19.98 22.59
N PHE A 254 6.78 19.61 22.56
CA PHE A 254 5.70 20.54 22.90
C PHE A 254 4.87 20.11 24.12
N GLY A 255 5.01 18.86 24.54
CA GLY A 255 4.26 18.30 25.66
C GLY A 255 2.74 18.25 25.47
N GLY A 256 2.06 17.58 26.38
CA GLY A 256 0.61 17.56 26.42
C GLY A 256 -0.07 16.83 25.26
N TYR A 257 0.64 16.01 24.51
CA TYR A 257 0.11 15.09 23.50
C TYR A 257 0.30 13.65 23.95
N LYS A 258 -0.64 12.78 23.61
CA LYS A 258 -0.64 11.36 24.00
C LYS A 258 -0.96 10.47 22.80
N GLN A 259 -0.13 9.46 22.57
CA GLN A 259 -0.41 8.39 21.62
C GLN A 259 -1.33 7.34 22.23
N PHE A 260 -2.16 6.69 21.38
CA PHE A 260 -3.04 5.59 21.74
C PHE A 260 -3.14 4.57 20.59
N GLY A 261 -3.88 3.48 20.78
CA GLY A 261 -4.02 2.41 19.81
C GLY A 261 -2.85 1.42 19.81
N GLU A 262 -2.96 0.38 19.01
CA GLU A 262 -1.94 -0.64 18.82
C GLU A 262 -0.67 -0.02 18.21
N HIS A 263 0.50 -0.37 18.77
CA HIS A 263 1.78 0.16 18.29
C HIS A 263 2.64 -0.93 17.69
N VAL A 264 2.89 -0.85 16.38
CA VAL A 264 3.78 -1.74 15.63
C VAL A 264 5.06 -0.98 15.29
N LYS A 265 6.20 -1.47 15.78
CA LYS A 265 7.51 -0.87 15.51
C LYS A 265 8.21 -1.60 14.39
N TYR A 266 8.63 -0.85 13.38
CA TYR A 266 9.51 -1.33 12.32
C TYR A 266 10.96 -0.99 12.67
N SER A 267 11.84 -1.98 12.45
CA SER A 267 13.29 -1.80 12.54
C SER A 267 13.83 -1.74 11.11
N LEU A 268 13.83 -0.55 10.53
CA LEU A 268 14.18 -0.38 9.13
C LEU A 268 15.70 -0.42 8.94
N PRO A 269 16.20 -1.04 7.85
CA PRO A 269 17.62 -1.01 7.55
C PRO A 269 18.08 0.42 7.33
N SER A 270 19.22 0.77 7.92
CA SER A 270 19.85 2.06 7.71
C SER A 270 20.40 2.12 6.29
N LYS A 271 19.99 3.15 5.55
CA LYS A 271 20.58 3.51 4.25
C LYS A 271 21.35 4.80 4.38
N VAL A 272 22.48 4.91 3.67
CA VAL A 272 23.24 6.16 3.61
C VAL A 272 22.35 7.28 3.07
N GLY A 273 22.18 8.34 3.86
CA GLY A 273 21.35 9.49 3.50
C GLY A 273 19.84 9.27 3.55
N SER A 274 19.36 8.10 4.03
CA SER A 274 17.91 7.88 4.19
C SER A 274 17.35 8.79 5.28
N VAL A 275 16.19 9.39 4.99
CA VAL A 275 15.37 10.05 6.01
C VAL A 275 14.49 8.98 6.63
N GLN A 276 14.64 8.74 7.91
CA GLN A 276 13.95 7.64 8.62
C GLN A 276 12.42 7.81 8.67
N HIS A 277 11.94 8.97 8.25
CA HIS A 277 10.53 9.30 8.13
C HIS A 277 9.96 9.10 6.72
N ASP A 278 10.77 8.79 5.71
CA ASP A 278 10.30 8.65 4.34
C ASP A 278 9.32 7.47 4.18
N MET A 279 8.20 7.71 3.51
CA MET A 279 7.16 6.71 3.27
C MET A 279 7.66 5.49 2.47
N ALA A 280 8.63 5.70 1.58
CA ALA A 280 9.28 4.63 0.82
C ALA A 280 9.90 3.54 1.71
N MET A 281 10.43 3.92 2.88
CA MET A 281 10.98 2.97 3.85
C MET A 281 9.87 2.11 4.48
N TYR A 282 8.75 2.73 4.81
CA TYR A 282 7.58 2.02 5.33
C TYR A 282 6.95 1.11 4.28
N PHE A 283 6.93 1.53 3.01
CA PHE A 283 6.44 0.73 1.89
C PHE A 283 7.26 -0.55 1.71
N ASP A 284 8.58 -0.44 1.53
CA ASP A 284 9.46 -1.59 1.34
C ASP A 284 9.30 -2.62 2.47
N TYR A 285 9.29 -2.16 3.72
CA TYR A 285 9.15 -3.04 4.86
C TYR A 285 7.76 -3.70 4.93
N SER A 286 6.71 -2.95 4.63
CA SER A 286 5.34 -3.49 4.65
C SER A 286 5.15 -4.58 3.59
N ILE A 287 5.70 -4.40 2.40
CA ILE A 287 5.70 -5.42 1.34
C ILE A 287 6.52 -6.65 1.78
N SER A 288 7.70 -6.44 2.37
CA SER A 288 8.53 -7.52 2.89
C SER A 288 7.81 -8.33 3.98
N GLU A 289 7.16 -7.67 4.94
CA GLU A 289 6.38 -8.32 5.99
C GLU A 289 5.18 -9.11 5.44
N TYR A 290 4.51 -8.58 4.42
CA TYR A 290 3.46 -9.29 3.71
C TYR A 290 4.00 -10.58 3.07
N TYR A 291 5.13 -10.53 2.38
CA TYR A 291 5.72 -11.72 1.76
C TYR A 291 6.18 -12.76 2.78
N ARG A 292 6.78 -12.33 3.89
CA ARG A 292 7.17 -13.25 4.98
C ARG A 292 5.96 -13.99 5.57
N GLU A 293 4.89 -13.26 5.82
CA GLU A 293 3.68 -13.87 6.37
C GLU A 293 2.98 -14.76 5.32
N ARG A 294 3.00 -14.38 4.04
CA ARG A 294 2.52 -15.21 2.94
C ARG A 294 3.27 -16.56 2.89
N ASP A 295 4.59 -16.52 2.98
CA ASP A 295 5.39 -17.75 3.03
C ASP A 295 5.04 -18.63 4.24
N ARG A 296 4.80 -18.00 5.38
CA ARG A 296 4.36 -18.71 6.57
C ARG A 296 2.99 -19.38 6.35
N GLN A 297 2.05 -18.73 5.72
CA GLN A 297 0.74 -19.33 5.40
C GLN A 297 0.86 -20.44 4.37
N LEU A 298 1.75 -20.32 3.38
CA LEU A 298 2.09 -21.38 2.42
C LEU A 298 2.68 -22.60 3.12
N SER A 299 3.62 -22.40 4.04
CA SER A 299 4.24 -23.51 4.80
C SER A 299 3.27 -24.22 5.76
N LEU A 300 2.13 -23.60 6.06
CA LEU A 300 1.05 -24.18 6.86
C LEU A 300 -0.10 -24.74 6.01
N ASP A 301 0.06 -24.83 4.70
CA ASP A 301 -0.96 -25.27 3.74
C ASP A 301 -2.26 -24.46 3.79
N ARG A 302 -2.19 -23.21 4.25
CA ARG A 302 -3.33 -22.28 4.34
C ARG A 302 -3.52 -21.42 3.10
N LEU A 303 -2.50 -21.36 2.25
CA LEU A 303 -2.51 -20.72 0.95
C LEU A 303 -2.01 -21.69 -0.10
N GLN A 304 -2.52 -21.55 -1.32
CA GLN A 304 -1.94 -22.23 -2.47
C GLN A 304 -0.79 -21.40 -3.04
N PRO A 305 0.33 -22.03 -3.43
CA PRO A 305 1.41 -21.32 -4.11
C PRO A 305 0.89 -20.76 -5.45
N ALA A 306 1.39 -19.57 -5.81
CA ALA A 306 1.12 -19.04 -7.13
C ALA A 306 1.68 -19.99 -8.20
N LEU A 307 0.91 -20.20 -9.25
CA LEU A 307 1.31 -21.07 -10.34
C LEU A 307 2.54 -20.50 -11.06
N ASP A 308 3.49 -21.36 -11.37
CA ASP A 308 4.62 -20.99 -12.22
C ASP A 308 4.26 -21.09 -13.72
N ARG A 309 3.10 -21.65 -14.04
CA ARG A 309 2.59 -21.79 -15.40
C ARG A 309 1.09 -21.49 -15.46
N LYS A 310 0.71 -20.58 -16.36
CA LYS A 310 -0.68 -20.26 -16.69
C LYS A 310 -0.80 -20.15 -18.20
N ILE A 311 -1.64 -20.96 -18.79
CA ILE A 311 -1.88 -20.99 -20.23
C ILE A 311 -3.33 -20.60 -20.49
N THR A 312 -3.51 -19.62 -21.37
CA THR A 312 -4.81 -19.15 -21.86
C THR A 312 -4.82 -19.26 -23.40
N LYS A 313 -5.74 -18.59 -24.06
CA LYS A 313 -5.76 -18.46 -25.54
C LYS A 313 -4.69 -17.47 -26.04
N GLU A 314 -4.14 -16.63 -25.18
CA GLU A 314 -3.12 -15.65 -25.55
C GLU A 314 -1.74 -16.32 -25.64
N PRO A 315 -0.82 -15.75 -26.44
CA PRO A 315 0.52 -16.26 -26.56
C PRO A 315 1.25 -16.40 -25.22
N VAL A 316 2.06 -17.43 -25.12
CA VAL A 316 2.75 -17.80 -23.89
C VAL A 316 4.12 -17.12 -23.83
N VAL A 317 4.37 -16.38 -22.75
CA VAL A 317 5.67 -15.75 -22.49
C VAL A 317 6.39 -16.51 -21.39
N ALA A 318 7.55 -17.10 -21.72
CA ALA A 318 8.47 -17.63 -20.71
C ALA A 318 9.26 -16.46 -20.11
N VAL A 319 9.35 -16.41 -18.78
CA VAL A 319 10.06 -15.35 -18.05
C VAL A 319 11.19 -15.96 -17.24
N TRP A 320 12.40 -15.50 -17.48
CA TRP A 320 13.58 -15.79 -16.69
C TRP A 320 14.04 -14.53 -15.96
N LEU A 321 14.15 -14.58 -14.63
CA LEU A 321 14.61 -13.47 -13.82
C LEU A 321 15.86 -13.86 -13.02
N GLN A 322 16.99 -13.24 -13.36
CA GLN A 322 18.26 -13.41 -12.67
C GLN A 322 18.62 -12.15 -11.87
N ALA A 323 19.19 -12.33 -10.69
CA ALA A 323 19.74 -11.25 -9.89
C ALA A 323 21.27 -11.33 -9.86
N SER A 324 21.95 -10.21 -10.06
CA SER A 324 23.41 -10.12 -9.97
C SER A 324 23.91 -10.28 -8.54
N GLN A 325 25.21 -10.51 -8.39
CA GLN A 325 25.87 -10.48 -7.07
C GLN A 325 25.81 -9.08 -6.43
N GLY A 326 25.80 -8.02 -7.23
CA GLY A 326 25.64 -6.64 -6.75
C GLY A 326 24.33 -6.43 -6.02
N LEU A 327 23.25 -7.01 -6.55
CA LEU A 327 21.93 -6.91 -5.92
C LEU A 327 21.89 -7.53 -4.51
N GLN A 328 22.69 -8.55 -4.23
CA GLN A 328 22.76 -9.22 -2.91
C GLN A 328 23.18 -8.28 -1.76
N LYS A 329 23.78 -7.14 -2.09
CA LYS A 329 24.15 -6.11 -1.12
C LYS A 329 23.01 -5.19 -0.72
N LEU A 330 21.89 -5.21 -1.46
CA LEU A 330 20.70 -4.43 -1.13
C LEU A 330 19.83 -5.15 -0.11
N ALA A 331 19.14 -4.38 0.73
CA ALA A 331 18.08 -4.92 1.59
C ALA A 331 16.91 -5.45 0.74
N TYR A 332 16.23 -6.47 1.26
CA TYR A 332 15.02 -7.05 0.64
C TYR A 332 15.23 -7.74 -0.71
N VAL A 333 16.43 -8.20 -1.04
CA VAL A 333 16.72 -8.81 -2.36
C VAL A 333 15.78 -9.95 -2.71
N THR A 334 15.45 -10.81 -1.77
CA THR A 334 14.49 -11.91 -1.99
C THR A 334 13.10 -11.38 -2.27
N ASP A 335 12.68 -10.35 -1.55
CA ASP A 335 11.36 -9.74 -1.70
C ASP A 335 11.26 -8.93 -3.00
N ILE A 336 12.36 -8.28 -3.43
CA ILE A 336 12.45 -7.63 -4.76
C ILE A 336 12.19 -8.67 -5.86
N LYS A 337 12.86 -9.83 -5.82
CA LYS A 337 12.67 -10.89 -6.83
C LYS A 337 11.24 -11.41 -6.83
N ARG A 338 10.65 -11.63 -5.65
CA ARG A 338 9.25 -12.06 -5.51
C ARG A 338 8.28 -11.03 -6.09
N PHE A 339 8.48 -9.76 -5.71
CA PHE A 339 7.69 -8.65 -6.21
C PHE A 339 7.71 -8.60 -7.74
N MET A 340 8.89 -8.65 -8.35
CA MET A 340 9.05 -8.64 -9.79
C MET A 340 8.34 -9.80 -10.48
N ILE A 341 8.49 -11.02 -9.96
CA ILE A 341 7.84 -12.22 -10.51
C ILE A 341 6.32 -12.12 -10.38
N ASP A 342 5.80 -11.64 -9.25
CA ASP A 342 4.35 -11.47 -9.07
C ASP A 342 3.79 -10.41 -10.01
N GLU A 343 4.53 -9.35 -10.27
CA GLU A 343 4.12 -8.33 -11.26
C GLU A 343 4.12 -8.88 -12.70
N TYR A 344 5.12 -9.70 -13.08
CA TYR A 344 5.08 -10.39 -14.38
C TYR A 344 3.90 -11.32 -14.51
N ARG A 345 3.56 -12.10 -13.47
CA ARG A 345 2.37 -12.97 -13.46
C ARG A 345 1.06 -12.22 -13.66
N LYS A 346 0.96 -10.99 -13.14
CA LYS A 346 -0.23 -10.13 -13.32
C LYS A 346 -0.29 -9.50 -14.69
N MET A 347 0.88 -9.11 -15.22
CA MET A 347 1.00 -8.43 -16.50
C MET A 347 0.76 -9.36 -17.69
N LEU A 348 1.12 -10.64 -17.56
CA LEU A 348 1.07 -11.61 -18.65
C LEU A 348 -0.18 -12.51 -18.52
N PRO A 349 -1.06 -12.53 -19.54
CA PRO A 349 -2.25 -13.39 -19.52
C PRO A 349 -1.91 -14.88 -19.59
N SER A 350 -0.83 -15.24 -20.33
CA SER A 350 -0.24 -16.57 -20.39
C SER A 350 1.25 -16.49 -20.09
N TYR A 351 1.74 -17.34 -19.17
CA TYR A 351 3.15 -17.28 -18.76
C TYR A 351 3.71 -18.61 -18.29
N ILE A 352 5.03 -18.71 -18.35
CA ILE A 352 5.86 -19.75 -17.71
C ILE A 352 6.97 -19.04 -16.94
N ILE A 353 6.95 -19.11 -15.59
CA ILE A 353 8.05 -18.60 -14.76
C ILE A 353 9.14 -19.70 -14.70
N MET A 354 10.27 -19.41 -15.28
CA MET A 354 11.40 -20.33 -15.35
C MET A 354 12.30 -20.14 -14.13
N GLY A 355 12.90 -21.21 -13.63
CA GLY A 355 13.97 -21.07 -12.64
C GLY A 355 13.88 -21.90 -11.37
N LYS A 356 12.74 -22.48 -10.98
CA LYS A 356 12.66 -23.31 -9.77
C LYS A 356 13.49 -24.59 -9.79
N ASN A 357 13.80 -25.11 -11.00
CA ASN A 357 14.52 -26.39 -11.18
C ASN A 357 15.89 -26.23 -11.86
N MET A 358 16.38 -24.99 -11.99
CA MET A 358 17.61 -24.70 -12.72
C MET A 358 18.78 -24.55 -11.73
N SER A 359 19.70 -25.49 -11.75
CA SER A 359 20.76 -25.67 -10.74
C SER A 359 22.04 -24.86 -10.99
N LYS A 360 22.05 -23.90 -11.94
CA LYS A 360 23.28 -23.17 -12.29
C LYS A 360 23.07 -21.66 -12.35
N ASP A 361 24.07 -20.93 -11.89
CA ASP A 361 24.06 -19.48 -11.72
C ASP A 361 24.23 -18.66 -13.02
N ALA A 362 24.51 -19.31 -14.15
CA ALA A 362 24.66 -18.65 -15.44
C ALA A 362 24.20 -19.56 -16.57
N TYR A 363 23.12 -19.15 -17.25
CA TYR A 363 22.67 -19.73 -18.50
C TYR A 363 22.97 -18.76 -19.64
N ARG A 364 23.40 -19.30 -20.79
CA ARG A 364 23.48 -18.50 -21.99
C ARG A 364 22.07 -18.27 -22.55
N ALA A 365 21.89 -17.18 -23.27
CA ALA A 365 20.60 -16.85 -23.86
C ALA A 365 20.06 -17.99 -24.74
N GLU A 366 20.95 -18.66 -25.50
CA GLU A 366 20.61 -19.77 -26.36
C GLU A 366 20.02 -20.95 -25.59
N ASP A 367 20.59 -21.28 -24.41
CA ASP A 367 20.12 -22.38 -23.56
C ASP A 367 18.70 -22.08 -23.04
N LEU A 368 18.45 -20.81 -22.66
CA LEU A 368 17.13 -20.34 -22.19
C LEU A 368 16.09 -20.35 -23.31
N LEU A 369 16.47 -19.94 -24.51
CA LEU A 369 15.61 -19.96 -25.69
C LEU A 369 15.24 -21.40 -26.07
N GLU A 370 16.18 -22.33 -26.05
CA GLU A 370 15.91 -23.72 -26.35
C GLU A 370 14.98 -24.35 -25.31
N LEU A 371 15.19 -24.03 -24.02
CA LEU A 371 14.33 -24.50 -22.93
C LEU A 371 12.92 -23.93 -23.04
N SER A 372 12.77 -22.63 -23.33
CA SER A 372 11.46 -21.99 -23.47
C SER A 372 10.63 -22.61 -24.61
N LYS A 373 11.29 -22.96 -25.73
CA LYS A 373 10.64 -23.70 -26.84
C LYS A 373 10.15 -25.08 -26.39
N ARG A 374 10.94 -25.84 -25.67
CA ARG A 374 10.55 -27.16 -25.12
C ARG A 374 9.35 -27.07 -24.21
N GLU A 375 9.25 -25.99 -23.45
CA GLU A 375 8.11 -25.69 -22.58
C GLU A 375 6.87 -25.16 -23.34
N GLY A 376 6.98 -24.89 -24.65
CA GLY A 376 5.89 -24.45 -25.50
C GLY A 376 5.60 -22.94 -25.37
N ALA A 377 6.61 -22.14 -25.11
CA ALA A 377 6.49 -20.68 -25.10
C ALA A 377 6.60 -20.10 -26.50
N ASP A 378 5.78 -19.09 -26.81
CA ASP A 378 5.84 -18.32 -28.06
C ASP A 378 6.89 -17.22 -27.99
N TYR A 379 7.16 -16.71 -26.79
CA TYR A 379 8.15 -15.67 -26.52
C TYR A 379 8.99 -16.03 -25.29
N MET A 380 10.24 -15.53 -25.30
CA MET A 380 11.14 -15.61 -24.16
C MET A 380 11.54 -14.22 -23.69
N LEU A 381 11.28 -13.91 -22.42
CA LEU A 381 11.67 -12.69 -21.75
C LEU A 381 12.79 -13.00 -20.74
N ILE A 382 14.00 -12.52 -21.06
CA ILE A 382 15.19 -12.64 -20.20
C ILE A 382 15.35 -11.33 -19.44
N CYS A 383 15.35 -11.42 -18.10
CA CYS A 383 15.44 -10.27 -17.22
C CYS A 383 16.65 -10.39 -16.28
N GLY A 384 17.46 -9.35 -16.20
CA GLY A 384 18.57 -9.18 -15.28
C GLY A 384 18.27 -8.07 -14.28
N LEU A 385 18.35 -8.36 -12.98
CA LEU A 385 18.32 -7.35 -11.93
C LEU A 385 19.74 -7.13 -11.41
N ASP A 386 20.21 -5.89 -11.48
CA ASP A 386 21.51 -5.50 -10.95
C ASP A 386 21.41 -4.41 -9.89
N GLY A 387 22.27 -4.51 -8.87
CA GLY A 387 22.48 -3.49 -7.87
C GLY A 387 23.91 -2.97 -7.93
N ASN A 388 24.08 -1.72 -8.30
CA ASN A 388 25.38 -1.09 -8.49
C ASN A 388 25.51 0.20 -7.68
N GLN A 389 26.69 0.41 -7.09
CA GLN A 389 27.09 1.67 -6.49
C GLN A 389 28.32 2.17 -7.25
N PRO A 390 28.17 3.19 -8.13
CA PRO A 390 29.31 3.71 -8.88
C PRO A 390 30.41 4.25 -7.95
N PRO A 391 31.68 4.22 -8.36
CA PRO A 391 32.77 4.81 -7.61
C PRO A 391 32.48 6.27 -7.26
N ASN A 392 32.71 6.67 -6.01
CA ASN A 392 32.47 8.02 -5.47
C ASN A 392 31.00 8.43 -5.32
N GLU A 393 30.03 7.53 -5.62
CA GLU A 393 28.60 7.76 -5.37
C GLU A 393 28.21 7.24 -3.97
N LYS A 394 27.31 8.00 -3.30
CA LYS A 394 26.75 7.60 -1.99
C LYS A 394 25.57 6.65 -2.11
N TYR A 395 24.95 6.62 -3.28
CA TYR A 395 23.69 5.91 -3.51
C TYR A 395 23.88 4.71 -4.42
N TRP A 396 23.04 3.73 -4.22
CA TRP A 396 22.89 2.58 -5.08
C TRP A 396 21.99 2.91 -6.27
N TYR A 397 22.23 2.25 -7.37
CA TYR A 397 21.32 2.18 -8.52
C TYR A 397 20.83 0.75 -8.62
N LEU A 398 19.53 0.61 -8.83
CA LEU A 398 18.91 -0.66 -9.16
C LEU A 398 18.54 -0.59 -10.65
N THR A 399 19.02 -1.55 -11.41
CA THR A 399 18.79 -1.63 -12.85
C THR A 399 18.06 -2.91 -13.19
N LEU A 400 17.05 -2.80 -14.06
CA LEU A 400 16.38 -3.90 -14.73
C LEU A 400 16.82 -3.88 -16.19
N GLU A 401 17.49 -4.91 -16.63
CA GLU A 401 17.74 -5.19 -18.03
C GLU A 401 16.75 -6.24 -18.51
N GLN A 402 16.16 -6.07 -19.69
CA GLN A 402 15.27 -7.06 -20.26
C GLN A 402 15.50 -7.20 -21.77
N ALA A 403 15.44 -8.42 -22.27
CA ALA A 403 15.50 -8.75 -23.67
C ALA A 403 14.34 -9.70 -24.01
N LEU A 404 13.57 -9.35 -25.04
CA LEU A 404 12.45 -10.15 -25.53
C LEU A 404 12.85 -10.82 -26.84
N PHE A 405 12.59 -12.12 -26.94
CA PHE A 405 12.84 -12.94 -28.10
C PHE A 405 11.56 -13.64 -28.55
N ASP A 406 11.41 -13.84 -29.87
CA ASP A 406 10.40 -14.73 -30.42
C ASP A 406 10.81 -16.21 -30.36
N SER A 407 9.91 -17.11 -30.76
CA SER A 407 10.18 -18.56 -30.79
C SER A 407 11.25 -18.99 -31.79
N SER A 408 11.62 -18.14 -32.77
CA SER A 408 12.72 -18.41 -33.70
C SER A 408 14.09 -18.01 -33.13
N GLY A 409 14.10 -17.24 -32.03
CA GLY A 409 15.29 -16.72 -31.39
C GLY A 409 15.69 -15.33 -31.86
N HIS A 410 14.85 -14.64 -32.65
CA HIS A 410 15.08 -13.23 -33.00
C HIS A 410 14.78 -12.37 -31.79
N MET A 411 15.69 -11.45 -31.47
CA MET A 411 15.49 -10.44 -30.46
C MET A 411 14.54 -9.35 -30.98
N LEU A 412 13.38 -9.20 -30.33
CA LEU A 412 12.36 -8.23 -30.70
C LEU A 412 12.59 -6.87 -30.02
N SER A 413 13.07 -6.89 -28.78
CA SER A 413 13.42 -5.68 -28.03
C SER A 413 14.47 -5.96 -26.97
N MET A 414 15.21 -4.91 -26.61
CA MET A 414 16.12 -4.89 -25.47
C MET A 414 16.05 -3.52 -24.81
N GLY A 415 15.93 -3.49 -23.48
CA GLY A 415 15.86 -2.27 -22.68
C GLY A 415 16.65 -2.36 -21.40
N SER A 416 17.12 -1.21 -20.92
CA SER A 416 17.77 -1.06 -19.60
C SER A 416 17.12 0.09 -18.86
N PHE A 417 16.60 -0.18 -17.69
CA PHE A 417 15.83 0.75 -16.86
C PHE A 417 16.53 0.86 -15.51
N GLY A 418 17.02 2.05 -15.20
CA GLY A 418 17.77 2.29 -13.98
C GLY A 418 17.11 3.29 -13.04
N ARG A 419 17.05 2.98 -11.76
CA ARG A 419 16.54 3.87 -10.73
C ARG A 419 17.55 4.06 -9.62
N LYS A 420 17.83 5.32 -9.27
CA LYS A 420 18.63 5.67 -8.10
C LYS A 420 17.85 5.36 -6.84
N VAL A 421 18.42 4.52 -5.97
CA VAL A 421 17.89 4.27 -4.64
C VAL A 421 18.37 5.40 -3.72
N ALA A 422 17.67 6.53 -3.82
CA ALA A 422 17.92 7.73 -3.06
C ALA A 422 17.25 7.67 -1.67
N PRO A 423 17.46 8.65 -0.78
CA PRO A 423 16.82 8.67 0.53
C PRO A 423 15.30 8.42 0.48
N ALA A 424 14.62 9.05 -0.46
CA ALA A 424 13.16 9.00 -0.62
C ALA A 424 12.67 7.87 -1.58
N VAL A 425 13.53 6.97 -2.02
CA VAL A 425 13.18 5.87 -2.92
C VAL A 425 13.59 4.53 -2.31
N GLY A 426 12.63 3.65 -2.08
CA GLY A 426 12.86 2.31 -1.54
C GLY A 426 13.50 1.36 -2.57
N ASN A 427 13.98 0.21 -2.12
CA ASN A 427 14.57 -0.81 -2.99
C ASN A 427 13.50 -1.53 -3.81
N ILE A 428 12.40 -1.93 -3.14
CA ILE A 428 11.25 -2.58 -3.81
C ILE A 428 10.54 -1.56 -4.71
N GLN A 429 10.40 -0.31 -4.24
CA GLN A 429 9.87 0.76 -5.05
C GLN A 429 10.69 0.96 -6.33
N ALA A 430 12.01 1.05 -6.24
CA ALA A 430 12.88 1.23 -7.41
C ALA A 430 12.74 0.09 -8.42
N ALA A 431 12.63 -1.16 -7.94
CA ALA A 431 12.38 -2.32 -8.80
C ALA A 431 11.03 -2.21 -9.52
N GLY A 432 9.99 -1.81 -8.81
CA GLY A 432 8.65 -1.60 -9.36
C GLY A 432 8.61 -0.50 -10.41
N GLU A 433 9.26 0.65 -10.15
CA GLU A 433 9.35 1.75 -11.10
C GLU A 433 10.10 1.36 -12.38
N ASN A 434 11.19 0.58 -12.26
CA ASN A 434 11.91 0.05 -13.42
C ASN A 434 11.02 -0.88 -14.24
N LEU A 435 10.30 -1.80 -13.60
CA LEU A 435 9.38 -2.70 -14.28
C LEU A 435 8.21 -1.94 -14.93
N TRP A 436 7.68 -0.94 -14.25
CA TRP A 436 6.60 -0.12 -14.79
C TRP A 436 7.01 0.63 -16.07
N GLN A 437 8.27 1.09 -16.16
CA GLN A 437 8.82 1.65 -17.38
C GLN A 437 9.05 0.58 -18.44
N ALA A 438 9.65 -0.54 -18.07
CA ALA A 438 9.91 -1.68 -18.96
C ALA A 438 8.62 -2.24 -19.58
N ARG A 439 7.50 -2.21 -18.87
CA ARG A 439 6.19 -2.64 -19.36
C ARG A 439 5.72 -1.86 -20.58
N LYS A 440 6.06 -0.56 -20.69
CA LYS A 440 5.71 0.25 -21.86
C LYS A 440 6.38 -0.28 -23.11
N ASP A 441 7.66 -0.67 -23.02
CA ASP A 441 8.40 -1.25 -24.12
C ASP A 441 7.85 -2.63 -24.50
N LEU A 442 7.53 -3.44 -23.51
CA LEU A 442 6.93 -4.76 -23.72
C LEU A 442 5.55 -4.65 -24.37
N SER A 443 4.72 -3.71 -23.96
CA SER A 443 3.36 -3.54 -24.52
C SER A 443 3.39 -3.07 -25.98
N ALA A 444 4.45 -2.40 -26.40
CA ALA A 444 4.65 -2.04 -27.81
C ALA A 444 4.94 -3.26 -28.70
N GLN A 445 5.58 -4.29 -28.15
CA GLN A 445 5.92 -5.52 -28.87
C GLN A 445 4.85 -6.62 -28.69
N LEU A 446 4.21 -6.63 -27.53
CA LEU A 446 3.23 -7.65 -27.15
C LEU A 446 1.90 -6.97 -26.79
N PRO A 447 1.03 -6.70 -27.77
CA PRO A 447 -0.20 -5.92 -27.55
C PRO A 447 -1.23 -6.63 -26.62
N PHE A 448 -1.06 -7.92 -26.34
CA PHE A 448 -1.88 -8.68 -25.40
C PHE A 448 -1.44 -8.51 -23.94
N ILE A 449 -0.32 -7.83 -23.66
CA ILE A 449 0.06 -7.50 -22.28
C ILE A 449 -1.03 -6.62 -21.66
N LEU A 450 -1.45 -7.00 -20.46
CA LEU A 450 -2.42 -6.24 -19.71
C LEU A 450 -1.80 -4.89 -19.29
N THR A 451 -1.99 -3.90 -20.13
CA THR A 451 -1.71 -2.51 -19.81
C THR A 451 -2.89 -1.96 -19.06
N GLN A 452 -2.73 -1.70 -17.80
CA GLN A 452 -3.70 -1.08 -16.89
C GLN A 452 -5.15 -1.58 -17.04
N HIS A 453 -5.77 -1.93 -15.94
CA HIS A 453 -7.22 -2.03 -15.87
C HIS A 453 -7.78 -0.62 -16.09
N GLU A 454 -8.16 -0.29 -17.31
CA GLU A 454 -9.15 0.76 -17.50
C GLU A 454 -10.33 0.37 -16.60
N PRO A 455 -10.79 1.27 -15.71
CA PRO A 455 -11.97 0.99 -14.94
C PRO A 455 -13.07 0.64 -15.93
N ALA A 456 -13.65 -0.54 -15.81
CA ALA A 456 -14.88 -0.84 -16.50
C ALA A 456 -15.84 0.25 -16.06
N LEU A 457 -16.04 1.24 -16.91
CA LEU A 457 -17.07 2.26 -16.73
C LEU A 457 -18.36 1.48 -16.54
N ALA A 458 -18.86 1.50 -15.32
CA ALA A 458 -20.15 0.93 -14.99
C ALA A 458 -21.17 1.56 -15.94
N LYS A 459 -21.65 0.77 -16.90
CA LYS A 459 -22.83 1.11 -17.69
C LYS A 459 -24.05 1.00 -16.81
#